data_742310cc689e24c81fa297810a4b0dcb
#
_entry.id   742310cc689e24c81fa297810a4b0dcb
#
_cell.length_a   1.000
_cell.length_b   1.000
_cell.length_c   1.000
_cell.angle_alpha   90.00
_cell.angle_beta   90.00
_cell.angle_gamma   90.00
#
_symmetry.space_group_name_H-M   'P 1'
#
loop_
_entity.id
_entity.type
_entity.pdbx_description
1 polymer ?
#
loop_
_entity_poly.entity_id
_entity_poly.type
_entity_poly.pdbx_seq_one_letter_code
_entity_poly.pdbx_strand_id
1 'polypeptide(L)'
;VLGGQNMIVAYTKADVIEYMGVITEHVDMDHPVLLDKYIMGTECEVDAICDGENFLIPGIMEQVERTGVHSGDSICVYPAQHLTQAEIDTMVDYTGRFARELHVTGLVNVQYAVSNGKVYVIEVNPRSSRTVPYISKVTGMGYGTGLHPNAPYVAVKVPVFSFEKLHGVDTQFGPEMKSTGEVLGIAPNFHDALLKGLIGAGYTFKTPGPASC
;
A
#
# COMPACT_ATOMS: atom_id res chain seq x y z
N VAL A 1 4.15 -15.68 2.50
CA VAL A 1 2.68 -15.57 2.45
C VAL A 1 2.32 -14.67 1.29
N LEU A 2 1.72 -15.21 0.22
CA LEU A 2 1.30 -14.43 -0.94
C LEU A 2 -0.05 -13.76 -0.67
N GLY A 3 -0.14 -12.44 -0.91
CA GLY A 3 -1.38 -11.67 -0.79
C GLY A 3 -1.96 -11.60 0.62
N GLY A 4 -1.13 -11.72 1.66
CA GLY A 4 -1.55 -11.63 3.06
C GLY A 4 -2.37 -12.81 3.59
N GLN A 5 -2.48 -13.90 2.83
CA GLN A 5 -3.19 -15.11 3.28
C GLN A 5 -2.59 -15.67 4.57
N ASN A 6 -3.44 -16.13 5.48
CA ASN A 6 -3.06 -16.70 6.78
C ASN A 6 -2.31 -15.72 7.71
N MET A 7 -2.36 -14.42 7.47
CA MET A 7 -1.90 -13.42 8.43
C MET A 7 -3.01 -13.09 9.41
N ILE A 8 -2.70 -13.17 10.70
CA ILE A 8 -3.66 -12.94 11.78
C ILE A 8 -3.07 -11.89 12.74
N VAL A 9 -3.88 -10.94 13.17
CA VAL A 9 -3.50 -9.97 14.19
C VAL A 9 -3.98 -10.50 15.55
N ALA A 10 -3.03 -10.79 16.44
CA ALA A 10 -3.31 -11.20 17.81
C ALA A 10 -3.16 -9.98 18.75
N TYR A 11 -4.14 -9.74 19.60
CA TYR A 11 -4.15 -8.62 20.55
C TYR A 11 -3.70 -9.02 21.94
N THR A 12 -3.86 -10.31 22.29
CA THR A 12 -3.54 -10.87 23.59
C THR A 12 -2.69 -12.12 23.47
N LYS A 13 -2.04 -12.49 24.57
CA LYS A 13 -1.33 -13.78 24.64
C LYS A 13 -2.26 -14.97 24.44
N ALA A 14 -3.52 -14.86 24.85
CA ALA A 14 -4.51 -15.92 24.66
C ALA A 14 -4.80 -16.12 23.18
N ASP A 15 -4.98 -15.04 22.42
CA ASP A 15 -5.17 -15.10 20.96
C ASP A 15 -3.99 -15.79 20.26
N VAL A 16 -2.76 -15.46 20.67
CA VAL A 16 -1.56 -16.10 20.11
C VAL A 16 -1.58 -17.61 20.34
N ILE A 17 -1.95 -18.05 21.57
CA ILE A 17 -2.00 -19.48 21.91
C ILE A 17 -3.09 -20.18 21.11
N GLU A 18 -4.26 -19.57 20.99
CA GLU A 18 -5.38 -20.12 20.22
C GLU A 18 -5.02 -20.26 18.73
N TYR A 19 -4.50 -19.20 18.11
CA TYR A 19 -4.11 -19.21 16.70
C TYR A 19 -2.95 -20.18 16.42
N MET A 20 -1.99 -20.26 17.32
CA MET A 20 -0.91 -21.25 17.19
C MET A 20 -1.43 -22.69 17.26
N GLY A 21 -2.47 -22.96 18.07
CA GLY A 21 -3.15 -24.26 18.11
C GLY A 21 -3.73 -24.62 16.74
N VAL A 22 -4.48 -23.69 16.13
CA VAL A 22 -5.08 -23.89 14.79
C VAL A 22 -4.00 -24.04 13.70
N ILE A 23 -2.94 -23.23 13.75
CA ILE A 23 -1.86 -23.28 12.77
C ILE A 23 -1.12 -24.60 12.84
N THR A 24 -0.77 -25.09 14.04
CA THR A 24 -0.01 -26.34 14.23
C THR A 24 -0.78 -27.60 13.83
N GLU A 25 -2.11 -27.53 13.76
CA GLU A 25 -2.93 -28.64 13.24
C GLU A 25 -2.88 -28.76 11.70
N HIS A 26 -2.52 -27.68 10.99
CA HIS A 26 -2.63 -27.59 9.53
C HIS A 26 -1.31 -27.28 8.81
N VAL A 27 -0.26 -26.90 9.53
CA VAL A 27 1.03 -26.50 8.97
C VAL A 27 2.08 -27.57 9.27
N ASP A 28 2.81 -27.94 8.24
CA ASP A 28 3.99 -28.80 8.37
C ASP A 28 5.01 -28.12 9.29
N MET A 29 5.48 -28.82 10.31
CA MET A 29 6.44 -28.31 11.31
C MET A 29 7.79 -27.90 10.71
N ASP A 30 8.04 -28.25 9.45
CA ASP A 30 9.24 -27.83 8.71
C ASP A 30 9.18 -26.34 8.26
N HIS A 31 8.01 -25.68 8.38
CA HIS A 31 7.84 -24.28 8.05
C HIS A 31 7.63 -23.41 9.31
N PRO A 32 8.59 -22.58 9.69
CA PRO A 32 8.48 -21.74 10.88
C PRO A 32 7.35 -20.72 10.73
N VAL A 33 6.64 -20.45 11.82
CA VAL A 33 5.66 -19.36 11.91
C VAL A 33 6.39 -18.06 12.27
N LEU A 34 6.20 -17.02 11.46
CA LEU A 34 6.71 -15.68 11.75
C LEU A 34 5.76 -14.96 12.72
N LEU A 35 6.30 -14.46 13.82
CA LEU A 35 5.57 -13.67 14.79
C LEU A 35 6.22 -12.29 14.91
N ASP A 36 5.53 -11.27 14.41
CA ASP A 36 6.01 -9.89 14.40
C ASP A 36 5.18 -8.97 15.30
N LYS A 37 5.81 -7.90 15.76
CA LYS A 37 5.11 -6.85 16.46
C LYS A 37 4.24 -6.06 15.49
N TYR A 38 2.93 -5.96 15.79
CA TYR A 38 2.05 -5.07 15.04
C TYR A 38 2.43 -3.60 15.30
N ILE A 39 2.69 -2.86 14.22
CA ILE A 39 3.06 -1.45 14.25
C ILE A 39 1.87 -0.64 13.75
N MET A 40 1.28 0.17 14.63
CA MET A 40 0.28 1.16 14.24
C MET A 40 0.98 2.39 13.66
N GLY A 41 0.58 2.78 12.45
CA GLY A 41 1.18 3.93 11.78
C GLY A 41 0.56 4.16 10.40
N THR A 42 1.25 4.91 9.57
CA THR A 42 0.90 5.16 8.18
C THR A 42 1.68 4.20 7.29
N GLU A 43 1.00 3.45 6.45
CA GLU A 43 1.68 2.65 5.44
C GLU A 43 2.00 3.49 4.20
N CYS A 44 3.17 3.21 3.63
CA CYS A 44 3.65 3.87 2.42
C CYS A 44 4.19 2.83 1.45
N GLU A 45 4.07 3.12 0.18
CA GLU A 45 4.52 2.24 -0.88
C GLU A 45 5.43 3.01 -1.85
N VAL A 46 6.54 2.39 -2.20
CA VAL A 46 7.53 2.93 -3.13
C VAL A 46 7.77 1.91 -4.22
N ASP A 47 7.53 2.30 -5.45
CA ASP A 47 7.99 1.57 -6.62
C ASP A 47 9.24 2.24 -7.19
N ALA A 48 10.30 1.49 -7.41
CA ALA A 48 11.52 2.00 -8.02
C ALA A 48 11.89 1.22 -9.27
N ILE A 49 12.53 1.90 -10.21
CA ILE A 49 13.11 1.34 -11.44
C ILE A 49 14.62 1.33 -11.25
N CYS A 50 15.26 0.20 -11.47
CA CYS A 50 16.68 -0.02 -11.18
C CYS A 50 17.39 -0.61 -12.39
N ASP A 51 18.67 -0.24 -12.59
CA ASP A 51 19.56 -0.76 -13.65
C ASP A 51 20.72 -1.61 -13.11
N GLY A 52 20.70 -1.91 -11.80
CA GLY A 52 21.74 -2.62 -11.08
C GLY A 52 22.69 -1.71 -10.30
N GLU A 53 22.84 -0.45 -10.68
CA GLU A 53 23.68 0.56 -10.01
C GLU A 53 22.85 1.75 -9.52
N ASN A 54 22.02 2.27 -10.42
CA ASN A 54 21.17 3.43 -10.17
C ASN A 54 19.72 3.01 -9.93
N PHE A 55 18.96 3.88 -9.31
CA PHE A 55 17.53 3.72 -9.12
C PHE A 55 16.80 5.04 -9.35
N LEU A 56 15.56 4.95 -9.80
CA LEU A 56 14.62 6.06 -9.91
C LEU A 56 13.35 5.70 -9.16
N ILE A 57 12.93 6.58 -8.25
CA ILE A 57 11.64 6.52 -7.56
C ILE A 57 10.72 7.56 -8.21
N PRO A 58 9.69 7.17 -8.98
CA PRO A 58 8.75 8.10 -9.60
C PRO A 58 7.94 8.90 -8.58
N GLY A 59 7.69 8.32 -7.41
CA GLY A 59 7.00 8.98 -6.31
C GLY A 59 6.73 8.04 -5.14
N ILE A 60 6.41 8.61 -3.98
CA ILE A 60 6.04 7.88 -2.77
C ILE A 60 4.53 8.00 -2.58
N MET A 61 3.87 6.87 -2.40
CA MET A 61 2.44 6.77 -2.16
C MET A 61 2.17 6.53 -0.67
N GLU A 62 1.17 7.19 -0.13
CA GLU A 62 0.70 7.05 1.23
C GLU A 62 -0.67 6.38 1.24
N GLN A 63 -0.88 5.41 2.12
CA GLN A 63 -2.16 4.72 2.30
C GLN A 63 -3.03 5.47 3.30
N VAL A 64 -4.33 5.52 3.02
CA VAL A 64 -5.32 6.21 3.87
C VAL A 64 -5.79 5.29 5.00
N GLU A 65 -5.87 3.99 4.73
CA GLU A 65 -6.28 2.99 5.71
C GLU A 65 -5.19 2.75 6.76
N ARG A 66 -5.61 2.19 7.89
CA ARG A 66 -4.70 1.78 8.96
C ARG A 66 -3.72 0.70 8.50
N THR A 67 -2.59 0.59 9.16
CA THR A 67 -1.64 -0.52 8.98
C THR A 67 -2.31 -1.89 9.10
N GLY A 68 -1.87 -2.83 8.27
CA GLY A 68 -2.39 -4.21 8.24
C GLY A 68 -3.55 -4.43 7.27
N VAL A 69 -3.96 -3.40 6.51
CA VAL A 69 -4.82 -3.57 5.33
C VAL A 69 -3.94 -3.78 4.11
N HIS A 70 -4.25 -4.79 3.30
CA HIS A 70 -3.46 -5.07 2.10
C HIS A 70 -3.40 -3.86 1.17
N SER A 71 -2.22 -3.53 0.63
CA SER A 71 -2.01 -2.33 -0.20
C SER A 71 -2.92 -2.29 -1.43
N GLY A 72 -3.28 -3.45 -1.99
CA GLY A 72 -4.24 -3.56 -3.09
C GLY A 72 -5.65 -3.10 -2.71
N ASP A 73 -6.03 -3.24 -1.44
CA ASP A 73 -7.35 -2.89 -0.91
C ASP A 73 -7.40 -1.49 -0.30
N SER A 74 -6.26 -0.83 -0.18
CA SER A 74 -6.14 0.50 0.41
C SER A 74 -6.27 1.60 -0.63
N ILE A 75 -6.87 2.72 -0.22
CA ILE A 75 -6.82 3.98 -0.95
C ILE A 75 -5.39 4.52 -0.82
N CYS A 76 -4.73 4.78 -1.94
CA CYS A 76 -3.39 5.37 -1.95
C CYS A 76 -3.42 6.77 -2.54
N VAL A 77 -2.70 7.68 -1.92
CA VAL A 77 -2.56 9.06 -2.38
C VAL A 77 -1.13 9.35 -2.81
N TYR A 78 -0.97 10.05 -3.94
CA TYR A 78 0.27 10.61 -4.44
C TYR A 78 0.11 12.11 -4.74
N PRO A 79 1.07 12.95 -4.40
CA PRO A 79 2.20 12.66 -3.50
C PRO A 79 1.72 12.39 -2.08
N ALA A 80 2.56 11.76 -1.25
CA ALA A 80 2.31 11.55 0.16
C ALA A 80 1.97 12.89 0.86
N GLN A 81 0.99 12.88 1.76
CA GLN A 81 0.41 14.12 2.33
C GLN A 81 0.95 14.44 3.72
N HIS A 82 1.33 13.43 4.49
CA HIS A 82 1.64 13.58 5.93
C HIS A 82 3.09 13.20 6.28
N LEU A 83 3.89 12.77 5.31
CA LEU A 83 5.28 12.42 5.54
C LEU A 83 6.16 13.66 5.72
N THR A 84 7.02 13.61 6.70
CA THR A 84 8.11 14.59 6.86
C THR A 84 9.23 14.34 5.84
N GLN A 85 10.03 15.37 5.55
CA GLN A 85 11.16 15.22 4.64
C GLN A 85 12.16 14.18 5.13
N ALA A 86 12.39 14.08 6.44
CA ALA A 86 13.29 13.10 7.03
C ALA A 86 12.81 11.64 6.82
N GLU A 87 11.50 11.40 6.87
CA GLU A 87 10.90 10.10 6.57
C GLU A 87 11.03 9.78 5.07
N ILE A 88 10.77 10.75 4.21
CA ILE A 88 10.97 10.62 2.75
C ILE A 88 12.42 10.28 2.44
N ASP A 89 13.37 11.03 2.98
CA ASP A 89 14.81 10.81 2.76
C ASP A 89 15.24 9.41 3.23
N THR A 90 14.68 8.95 4.36
CA THR A 90 14.94 7.60 4.89
C THR A 90 14.40 6.53 3.94
N MET A 91 13.19 6.68 3.40
CA MET A 91 12.62 5.72 2.43
C MET A 91 13.44 5.68 1.14
N VAL A 92 13.89 6.84 0.66
CA VAL A 92 14.74 6.94 -0.54
C VAL A 92 16.08 6.23 -0.32
N ASP A 93 16.74 6.47 0.83
CA ASP A 93 17.99 5.78 1.19
C ASP A 93 17.79 4.25 1.27
N TYR A 94 16.77 3.81 2.00
CA TYR A 94 16.49 2.39 2.15
C TYR A 94 16.18 1.72 0.81
N THR A 95 15.32 2.33 -0.02
CA THR A 95 15.00 1.79 -1.34
C THR A 95 16.24 1.70 -2.22
N GLY A 96 17.09 2.73 -2.22
CA GLY A 96 18.35 2.73 -2.98
C GLY A 96 19.35 1.67 -2.50
N ARG A 97 19.40 1.42 -1.19
CA ARG A 97 20.23 0.34 -0.63
C ARG A 97 19.70 -1.03 -1.03
N PHE A 98 18.39 -1.27 -0.92
CA PHE A 98 17.79 -2.53 -1.40
C PHE A 98 18.05 -2.75 -2.88
N ALA A 99 17.87 -1.72 -3.71
CA ALA A 99 18.12 -1.83 -5.16
C ALA A 99 19.55 -2.32 -5.46
N ARG A 100 20.54 -1.76 -4.78
CA ARG A 100 21.96 -2.10 -4.98
C ARG A 100 22.33 -3.45 -4.38
N GLU A 101 22.00 -3.68 -3.10
CA GLU A 101 22.41 -4.90 -2.38
C GLU A 101 21.73 -6.17 -2.93
N LEU A 102 20.52 -6.03 -3.47
CA LEU A 102 19.82 -7.12 -4.12
C LEU A 102 20.12 -7.21 -5.62
N HIS A 103 20.99 -6.34 -6.15
CA HIS A 103 21.35 -6.26 -7.57
C HIS A 103 20.13 -6.22 -8.49
N VAL A 104 19.12 -5.42 -8.13
CA VAL A 104 17.87 -5.36 -8.87
C VAL A 104 18.09 -4.72 -10.23
N THR A 105 17.71 -5.43 -11.28
CA THR A 105 17.60 -4.90 -12.65
C THR A 105 16.14 -4.99 -13.07
N GLY A 106 15.46 -3.83 -13.13
CA GLY A 106 14.04 -3.72 -13.39
C GLY A 106 13.29 -3.05 -12.23
N LEU A 107 12.16 -3.60 -11.85
CA LEU A 107 11.26 -2.99 -10.84
C LEU A 107 11.47 -3.63 -9.46
N VAL A 108 11.42 -2.79 -8.44
CA VAL A 108 11.34 -3.20 -7.04
C VAL A 108 10.24 -2.38 -6.35
N ASN A 109 9.39 -3.08 -5.62
CA ASN A 109 8.38 -2.49 -4.75
C ASN A 109 8.82 -2.67 -3.29
N VAL A 110 8.76 -1.60 -2.52
CA VAL A 110 9.05 -1.61 -1.09
C VAL A 110 7.86 -1.05 -0.33
N GLN A 111 7.40 -1.80 0.66
CA GLN A 111 6.34 -1.37 1.56
C GLN A 111 6.92 -0.97 2.91
N TYR A 112 6.50 0.19 3.38
CA TYR A 112 6.96 0.81 4.61
C TYR A 112 5.80 1.07 5.56
N ALA A 113 6.09 1.07 6.86
CA ALA A 113 5.23 1.65 7.89
C ALA A 113 5.97 2.79 8.60
N VAL A 114 5.30 3.92 8.77
CA VAL A 114 5.82 5.07 9.52
C VAL A 114 5.08 5.17 10.83
N SER A 115 5.81 5.12 11.93
CA SER A 115 5.25 5.23 13.26
C SER A 115 6.18 6.00 14.18
N ASN A 116 5.66 7.04 14.83
CA ASN A 116 6.44 7.88 15.78
C ASN A 116 7.76 8.42 15.20
N GLY A 117 7.74 8.88 13.93
CA GLY A 117 8.91 9.41 13.24
C GLY A 117 9.95 8.37 12.82
N LYS A 118 9.61 7.08 12.90
CA LYS A 118 10.47 5.99 12.45
C LYS A 118 9.88 5.29 11.25
N VAL A 119 10.73 4.99 10.28
CA VAL A 119 10.39 4.23 9.08
C VAL A 119 10.77 2.76 9.31
N TYR A 120 9.81 1.89 9.13
CA TYR A 120 9.96 0.44 9.19
C TYR A 120 9.72 -0.16 7.82
N VAL A 121 10.52 -1.16 7.45
CA VAL A 121 10.30 -1.95 6.23
C VAL A 121 9.33 -3.08 6.56
N ILE A 122 8.25 -3.19 5.80
CA ILE A 122 7.30 -4.31 5.90
C ILE A 122 7.78 -5.43 5.00
N GLU A 123 7.95 -5.13 3.70
CA GLU A 123 8.46 -6.12 2.74
C GLU A 123 9.13 -5.44 1.54
N VAL A 124 9.99 -6.22 0.87
CA VAL A 124 10.64 -5.84 -0.38
C VAL A 124 10.31 -6.88 -1.45
N ASN A 125 9.73 -6.42 -2.54
CA ASN A 125 9.30 -7.25 -3.66
C ASN A 125 10.12 -6.89 -4.91
N PRO A 126 11.16 -7.64 -5.30
CA PRO A 126 11.95 -7.38 -6.51
C PRO A 126 11.18 -7.81 -7.78
N ARG A 127 10.05 -7.19 -8.01
CA ARG A 127 9.12 -7.42 -9.12
C ARG A 127 8.24 -6.19 -9.31
N SER A 128 7.51 -6.17 -10.43
CA SER A 128 6.43 -5.20 -10.65
C SER A 128 5.33 -5.33 -9.58
N SER A 129 4.79 -4.21 -9.15
CA SER A 129 3.64 -4.11 -8.26
C SER A 129 2.37 -3.71 -9.03
N ARG A 130 1.21 -3.77 -8.37
CA ARG A 130 -0.05 -3.25 -8.92
C ARG A 130 -0.07 -1.73 -9.00
N THR A 131 0.74 -1.05 -8.21
CA THR A 131 0.84 0.40 -8.19
C THR A 131 1.69 0.98 -9.32
N VAL A 132 2.50 0.17 -10.02
CA VAL A 132 3.31 0.62 -11.16
C VAL A 132 2.46 1.25 -12.29
N PRO A 133 1.36 0.64 -12.76
CA PRO A 133 0.50 1.30 -13.75
C PRO A 133 -0.10 2.61 -13.26
N TYR A 134 -0.44 2.69 -11.98
CA TYR A 134 -0.93 3.90 -11.33
C TYR A 134 0.14 4.99 -11.31
N ILE A 135 1.29 4.73 -10.70
CA ILE A 135 2.34 5.74 -10.53
C ILE A 135 2.93 6.19 -11.89
N SER A 136 3.03 5.29 -12.87
CA SER A 136 3.51 5.65 -14.21
C SER A 136 2.55 6.57 -14.97
N LYS A 137 1.23 6.39 -14.80
CA LYS A 137 0.22 7.28 -15.38
C LYS A 137 0.21 8.65 -14.71
N VAL A 138 0.49 8.68 -13.42
CA VAL A 138 0.46 9.90 -12.61
C VAL A 138 1.69 10.75 -12.80
N THR A 139 2.88 10.16 -12.78
CA THR A 139 4.13 10.94 -12.82
C THR A 139 4.64 11.20 -14.23
N GLY A 140 4.12 10.46 -15.21
CA GLY A 140 4.80 10.35 -16.51
C GLY A 140 6.15 9.64 -16.33
N MET A 141 6.73 9.12 -17.40
CA MET A 141 8.04 8.50 -17.33
C MET A 141 9.13 9.58 -17.14
N GLY A 142 9.59 9.75 -15.90
CA GLY A 142 10.71 10.62 -15.59
C GLY A 142 12.05 10.03 -16.02
N TYR A 143 13.01 10.91 -16.32
CA TYR A 143 14.41 10.54 -16.50
C TYR A 143 15.20 11.01 -15.28
N GLY A 144 16.21 10.26 -14.86
CA GLY A 144 17.09 10.64 -13.76
C GLY A 144 17.31 9.51 -12.75
N THR A 145 17.86 9.89 -11.61
CA THR A 145 18.14 8.99 -10.48
C THR A 145 17.59 9.58 -9.19
N GLY A 146 17.32 8.73 -8.21
CA GLY A 146 16.76 9.13 -6.92
C GLY A 146 15.26 9.38 -6.98
N LEU A 147 14.75 10.25 -6.11
CA LEU A 147 13.34 10.61 -6.07
C LEU A 147 13.01 11.67 -7.13
N HIS A 148 12.03 11.36 -7.98
CA HIS A 148 11.51 12.31 -8.96
C HIS A 148 10.72 13.43 -8.25
N PRO A 149 10.78 14.68 -8.74
CA PRO A 149 9.96 15.76 -8.22
C PRO A 149 8.45 15.43 -8.27
N ASN A 150 7.74 15.87 -7.25
CA ASN A 150 6.29 15.63 -7.19
C ASN A 150 5.55 16.35 -8.33
N ALA A 151 4.50 15.71 -8.83
CA ALA A 151 3.58 16.32 -9.78
C ALA A 151 2.82 17.51 -9.12
N PRO A 152 2.39 18.51 -9.91
CA PRO A 152 1.65 19.68 -9.40
C PRO A 152 0.16 19.38 -9.13
N TYR A 153 -0.20 18.15 -8.92
CA TYR A 153 -1.56 17.68 -8.64
C TYR A 153 -1.51 16.49 -7.69
N VAL A 154 -2.69 16.17 -7.14
CA VAL A 154 -2.89 14.99 -6.31
C VAL A 154 -3.58 13.90 -7.12
N ALA A 155 -3.10 12.69 -6.99
CA ALA A 155 -3.72 11.52 -7.56
C ALA A 155 -4.09 10.53 -6.45
N VAL A 156 -5.26 9.93 -6.56
CA VAL A 156 -5.79 8.97 -5.59
C VAL A 156 -6.17 7.68 -6.31
N LYS A 157 -5.58 6.59 -5.88
CA LYS A 157 -5.98 5.24 -6.27
C LYS A 157 -7.10 4.79 -5.33
N VAL A 158 -8.23 4.39 -5.90
CA VAL A 158 -9.35 3.80 -5.15
C VAL A 158 -9.54 2.35 -5.59
N PRO A 159 -9.52 1.38 -4.66
CA PRO A 159 -9.75 -0.02 -5.00
C PRO A 159 -11.21 -0.26 -5.41
N VAL A 160 -11.40 -1.25 -6.28
CA VAL A 160 -12.71 -1.73 -6.71
C VAL A 160 -12.94 -3.14 -6.19
N PHE A 161 -14.08 -3.36 -5.56
CA PHE A 161 -14.48 -4.66 -5.00
C PHE A 161 -15.68 -5.22 -5.76
N SER A 162 -15.64 -6.51 -6.05
CA SER A 162 -16.75 -7.24 -6.70
C SER A 162 -17.45 -8.17 -5.72
N PHE A 163 -17.76 -7.69 -4.51
CA PHE A 163 -18.40 -8.50 -3.46
C PHE A 163 -19.74 -9.11 -3.90
N GLU A 164 -20.47 -8.45 -4.78
CA GLU A 164 -21.73 -8.97 -5.35
C GLU A 164 -21.55 -10.30 -6.09
N LYS A 165 -20.33 -10.57 -6.58
CA LYS A 165 -19.97 -11.80 -7.30
C LYS A 165 -19.34 -12.87 -6.41
N LEU A 166 -19.01 -12.52 -5.17
CA LEU A 166 -18.28 -13.37 -4.22
C LEU A 166 -19.19 -13.68 -3.03
N HIS A 167 -19.96 -14.76 -3.13
CA HIS A 167 -20.82 -15.19 -2.04
C HIS A 167 -19.99 -15.77 -0.88
N GLY A 168 -20.27 -15.34 0.34
CA GLY A 168 -19.66 -15.88 1.56
C GLY A 168 -18.27 -15.35 1.90
N VAL A 169 -17.81 -14.26 1.26
CA VAL A 169 -16.53 -13.61 1.58
C VAL A 169 -16.72 -12.59 2.69
N ASP A 170 -15.85 -12.62 3.69
CA ASP A 170 -15.78 -11.56 4.70
C ASP A 170 -15.38 -10.23 4.03
N THR A 171 -16.20 -9.20 4.23
CA THR A 171 -15.99 -7.86 3.66
C THR A 171 -15.10 -6.96 4.49
N GLN A 172 -14.60 -7.41 5.65
CA GLN A 172 -13.70 -6.63 6.47
C GLN A 172 -12.32 -6.53 5.83
N PHE A 173 -11.75 -5.32 5.85
CA PHE A 173 -10.39 -5.09 5.38
C PHE A 173 -9.37 -5.67 6.35
N GLY A 174 -8.39 -6.36 5.79
CA GLY A 174 -7.33 -7.02 6.53
C GLY A 174 -6.11 -7.29 5.64
N PRO A 175 -5.21 -8.16 6.09
CA PRO A 175 -3.98 -8.45 5.35
C PRO A 175 -4.21 -9.14 4.01
N GLU A 176 -5.31 -9.90 3.88
CA GLU A 176 -5.66 -10.61 2.64
C GLU A 176 -6.31 -9.67 1.64
N MET A 177 -5.80 -9.66 0.40
CA MET A 177 -6.30 -8.84 -0.68
C MET A 177 -7.66 -9.33 -1.21
N LYS A 178 -8.63 -8.42 -1.31
CA LYS A 178 -10.01 -8.68 -1.78
C LYS A 178 -10.43 -7.84 -3.00
N SER A 179 -9.65 -6.81 -3.33
CA SER A 179 -9.93 -5.95 -4.49
C SER A 179 -9.73 -6.68 -5.82
N THR A 180 -10.58 -6.35 -6.78
CA THR A 180 -10.57 -6.92 -8.14
C THR A 180 -10.10 -5.94 -9.20
N GLY A 181 -9.97 -4.66 -8.86
CA GLY A 181 -9.53 -3.60 -9.74
C GLY A 181 -9.20 -2.33 -8.98
N GLU A 182 -8.85 -1.29 -9.71
CA GLU A 182 -8.52 0.01 -9.16
C GLU A 182 -8.93 1.14 -10.11
N VAL A 183 -9.25 2.30 -9.56
CA VAL A 183 -9.60 3.52 -10.29
C VAL A 183 -8.70 4.66 -9.85
N LEU A 184 -8.38 5.53 -10.79
CA LEU A 184 -7.55 6.70 -10.59
C LEU A 184 -8.40 7.98 -10.60
N GLY A 185 -8.35 8.75 -9.51
CA GLY A 185 -8.83 10.14 -9.44
C GLY A 185 -7.66 11.11 -9.46
N ILE A 186 -7.71 12.15 -10.29
CA ILE A 186 -6.70 13.21 -10.35
C ILE A 186 -7.38 14.58 -10.21
N ALA A 187 -6.82 15.43 -9.33
CA ALA A 187 -7.30 16.79 -9.11
C ALA A 187 -6.20 17.66 -8.51
N PRO A 188 -6.38 19.01 -8.43
CA PRO A 188 -5.42 19.89 -7.77
C PRO A 188 -5.26 19.65 -6.27
N ASN A 189 -6.23 19.00 -5.62
CA ASN A 189 -6.23 18.71 -4.19
C ASN A 189 -6.75 17.30 -3.88
N PHE A 190 -6.49 16.83 -2.66
CA PHE A 190 -6.83 15.48 -2.20
C PHE A 190 -8.34 15.20 -2.23
N HIS A 191 -9.18 16.13 -1.75
CA HIS A 191 -10.62 15.89 -1.63
C HIS A 191 -11.27 15.67 -2.99
N ASP A 192 -10.94 16.50 -3.98
CA ASP A 192 -11.47 16.38 -5.33
C ASP A 192 -10.93 15.14 -6.04
N ALA A 193 -9.65 14.80 -5.82
CA ALA A 193 -9.06 13.58 -6.37
C ALA A 193 -9.72 12.32 -5.79
N LEU A 194 -9.94 12.29 -4.47
CA LEU A 194 -10.64 11.21 -3.79
C LEU A 194 -12.08 11.07 -4.28
N LEU A 195 -12.82 12.18 -4.38
CA LEU A 195 -14.20 12.18 -4.86
C LEU A 195 -14.28 11.60 -6.29
N LYS A 196 -13.40 12.02 -7.19
CA LYS A 196 -13.33 11.47 -8.55
C LYS A 196 -13.03 9.98 -8.56
N GLY A 197 -12.09 9.53 -7.74
CA GLY A 197 -11.74 8.13 -7.58
C GLY A 197 -12.92 7.30 -7.08
N LEU A 198 -13.62 7.77 -6.05
CA LEU A 198 -14.80 7.10 -5.49
C LEU A 198 -15.94 7.01 -6.51
N ILE A 199 -16.26 8.10 -7.22
CA ILE A 199 -17.27 8.09 -8.29
C ILE A 199 -16.88 7.08 -9.39
N GLY A 200 -15.61 7.09 -9.81
CA GLY A 200 -15.10 6.15 -10.79
C GLY A 200 -15.14 4.69 -10.34
N ALA A 201 -15.01 4.43 -9.03
CA ALA A 201 -15.15 3.12 -8.42
C ALA A 201 -16.62 2.67 -8.23
N GLY A 202 -17.60 3.50 -8.63
CA GLY A 202 -19.02 3.18 -8.59
C GLY A 202 -19.76 3.65 -7.34
N TYR A 203 -19.08 4.41 -6.45
CA TYR A 203 -19.77 5.00 -5.30
C TYR A 203 -20.73 6.11 -5.74
N THR A 204 -21.95 6.08 -5.23
CA THR A 204 -22.97 7.10 -5.46
C THR A 204 -23.17 7.94 -4.21
N PHE A 205 -23.08 9.26 -4.37
CA PHE A 205 -23.31 10.22 -3.28
C PHE A 205 -24.72 10.80 -3.41
N LYS A 206 -25.51 10.67 -2.35
CA LYS A 206 -26.81 11.36 -2.28
C LYS A 206 -26.52 12.83 -1.93
N THR A 207 -26.92 13.75 -2.77
CA THR A 207 -27.04 15.16 -2.37
C THR A 207 -28.04 15.25 -1.23
N PRO A 208 -27.73 15.95 -0.11
CA PRO A 208 -28.72 16.22 0.92
C PRO A 208 -29.91 16.91 0.23
N GLY A 209 -31.09 16.29 0.29
CA GLY A 209 -32.31 16.94 -0.14
C GLY A 209 -32.51 18.26 0.65
N PRO A 210 -33.24 19.25 0.13
CA PRO A 210 -33.56 20.44 0.90
C PRO A 210 -34.16 19.98 2.23
N ALA A 211 -33.59 20.49 3.36
CA ALA A 211 -34.15 20.23 4.66
C ALA A 211 -35.62 20.66 4.63
N SER A 212 -36.52 19.70 4.78
CA SER A 212 -37.94 20.02 4.98
C SER A 212 -38.05 20.77 6.30
N CYS A 213 -38.25 22.07 6.23
CA CYS A 213 -38.65 22.90 7.36
C CYS A 213 -40.03 22.47 7.86
#